data_6a128fc9261d6e671226475a7c5a3bd8
#
_entry.id   6a128fc9261d6e671226475a7c5a3bd8
#
_cell.length_a   1.000
_cell.length_b   1.000
_cell.length_c   1.000
_cell.angle_alpha   90.00
_cell.angle_beta   90.00
_cell.angle_gamma   90.00
#
_symmetry.space_group_name_H-M   'P 1'
#
loop_
_entity.id
_entity.type
_entity.pdbx_description
1 polymer ?
#
loop_
_entity_poly.entity_id
_entity_poly.type
_entity_poly.pdbx_seq_one_letter_code
_entity_poly.pdbx_strand_id
1 'polypeptide(L)'
;MKSIYFVLITLLLASCSKNNLNDNPSDLYPDDGIRPSSIIHDGGLRDYQLYIPPGYNETDPLPVVINFQGFDGDAYEYLINTSDMRSIASVESNPFFLVYPQAGYCDGGLAWNPCELGGDNKCYFNDIDFIEALLDSLSIEFEIDSSRIYACGYSNGGMMAMGLGMKSDRFAAVGSVSGAMLDRETPSRPMPTIIIHGTLDESLPYAGNSFYNSVQSQIDFWVNVNNTDSIPLVSSETSPYGITTDHYRYLNGDNDVSVEHYKIIDGGHVWRMDQQIYPSGNPEDDTGLILWEFFERYSL
;
A
#
# COMPACT_ATOMS: atom_id res chain seq x y z
N MET A 1 25.78 3.13 -71.53
CA MET A 1 26.40 3.84 -70.40
C MET A 1 25.55 3.61 -69.15
N LYS A 2 26.01 2.71 -68.29
CA LYS A 2 25.31 2.46 -66.98
C LYS A 2 26.12 3.16 -65.93
N SER A 3 25.49 4.17 -65.26
CA SER A 3 26.07 4.87 -64.13
C SER A 3 25.88 4.03 -62.87
N ILE A 4 26.98 3.69 -62.20
CA ILE A 4 27.02 3.01 -60.93
C ILE A 4 27.13 4.11 -59.86
N TYR A 5 26.09 4.21 -58.98
CA TYR A 5 26.17 5.05 -57.78
C TYR A 5 26.78 4.25 -56.65
N PHE A 6 27.94 4.69 -56.18
CA PHE A 6 28.56 4.22 -54.93
C PHE A 6 27.89 4.93 -53.76
N VAL A 7 27.22 4.17 -52.89
CA VAL A 7 26.71 4.66 -51.60
C VAL A 7 27.82 4.46 -50.56
N LEU A 8 28.38 5.56 -50.10
CA LEU A 8 29.35 5.58 -49.02
C LEU A 8 28.58 5.46 -47.69
N ILE A 9 28.65 4.30 -47.03
CA ILE A 9 28.16 4.10 -45.68
C ILE A 9 29.27 4.56 -44.73
N THR A 10 29.07 5.73 -44.10
CA THR A 10 29.93 6.20 -43.01
C THR A 10 29.47 5.53 -41.71
N LEU A 11 30.27 4.57 -41.23
CA LEU A 11 30.12 4.05 -39.87
C LEU A 11 30.55 5.13 -38.88
N LEU A 12 29.57 5.70 -38.18
CA LEU A 12 29.79 6.47 -36.95
C LEU A 12 30.09 5.49 -35.83
N LEU A 13 31.35 5.34 -35.48
CA LEU A 13 31.79 4.72 -34.25
C LEU A 13 31.46 5.69 -33.11
N ALA A 14 30.34 5.45 -32.41
CA ALA A 14 30.08 6.10 -31.15
C ALA A 14 31.10 5.57 -30.13
N SER A 15 32.09 6.40 -29.81
CA SER A 15 33.00 6.18 -28.69
C SER A 15 32.17 6.33 -27.41
N CYS A 16 31.86 5.22 -26.74
CA CYS A 16 31.44 5.23 -25.35
C CYS A 16 32.63 5.72 -24.52
N SER A 17 32.68 7.01 -24.22
CA SER A 17 33.50 7.49 -23.12
C SER A 17 32.89 6.92 -21.84
N LYS A 18 33.61 6.04 -21.15
CA LYS A 18 33.38 5.70 -19.78
C LYS A 18 33.58 7.01 -18.96
N ASN A 19 32.50 7.71 -18.69
CA ASN A 19 32.50 8.68 -17.64
C ASN A 19 32.72 7.88 -16.35
N ASN A 20 33.87 8.08 -15.71
CA ASN A 20 34.07 7.73 -14.32
C ASN A 20 33.18 8.69 -13.51
N LEU A 21 31.92 8.34 -13.36
CA LEU A 21 31.11 8.89 -12.30
C LEU A 21 31.72 8.30 -11.01
N ASN A 22 32.31 9.14 -10.19
CA ASN A 22 32.43 8.88 -8.79
C ASN A 22 30.98 8.94 -8.26
N ASP A 23 30.22 7.89 -8.47
CA ASP A 23 28.90 7.76 -7.90
C ASP A 23 29.09 7.61 -6.39
N ASN A 24 29.03 8.75 -5.71
CA ASN A 24 28.89 8.76 -4.26
C ASN A 24 27.51 8.10 -4.01
N PRO A 25 27.39 7.08 -3.15
CA PRO A 25 26.10 6.46 -2.84
C PRO A 25 25.00 7.46 -2.48
N SER A 26 25.36 8.63 -1.94
CA SER A 26 24.42 9.72 -1.67
C SER A 26 23.80 10.38 -2.92
N ASP A 27 24.41 10.20 -4.10
CA ASP A 27 23.89 10.77 -5.36
C ASP A 27 22.85 9.87 -6.03
N LEU A 28 22.70 8.62 -5.55
CA LEU A 28 21.70 7.67 -6.03
C LEU A 28 20.33 7.86 -5.36
N TYR A 29 20.32 8.48 -4.15
CA TYR A 29 19.09 8.65 -3.37
C TYR A 29 18.89 10.14 -3.07
N PRO A 30 17.71 10.71 -3.34
CA PRO A 30 17.35 12.08 -2.94
C PRO A 30 17.54 12.28 -1.43
N ASP A 31 17.82 13.51 -1.00
CA ASP A 31 18.01 13.85 0.43
C ASP A 31 16.80 13.46 1.30
N ASP A 32 15.59 13.41 0.71
CA ASP A 32 14.35 13.00 1.38
C ASP A 32 14.04 11.52 1.28
N GLY A 33 14.91 10.74 0.61
CA GLY A 33 14.78 9.30 0.37
C GLY A 33 13.70 8.92 -0.64
N ILE A 34 12.97 9.88 -1.24
CA ILE A 34 11.91 9.60 -2.22
C ILE A 34 12.50 9.53 -3.62
N ARG A 35 12.16 8.47 -4.34
CA ARG A 35 12.58 8.24 -5.72
C ARG A 35 11.35 8.01 -6.60
N PRO A 36 10.98 8.98 -7.47
CA PRO A 36 10.02 8.76 -8.53
C PRO A 36 10.53 7.69 -9.51
N SER A 37 9.71 6.68 -9.79
CA SER A 37 10.08 5.54 -10.62
C SER A 37 8.89 5.07 -11.45
N SER A 38 9.13 4.20 -12.43
CA SER A 38 8.07 3.61 -13.25
C SER A 38 8.47 2.23 -13.78
N ILE A 39 7.48 1.40 -14.04
CA ILE A 39 7.63 0.15 -14.80
C ILE A 39 6.76 0.16 -16.04
N ILE A 40 7.09 -0.66 -17.03
CA ILE A 40 6.19 -0.93 -18.15
C ILE A 40 5.30 -2.11 -17.78
N HIS A 41 3.98 -1.89 -17.78
CA HIS A 41 2.99 -2.93 -17.55
C HIS A 41 1.85 -2.77 -18.57
N ASP A 42 1.41 -3.85 -19.20
CA ASP A 42 0.38 -3.88 -20.25
C ASP A 42 0.63 -2.86 -21.39
N GLY A 43 1.90 -2.65 -21.73
CA GLY A 43 2.32 -1.73 -22.81
C GLY A 43 2.26 -0.24 -22.45
N GLY A 44 1.97 0.12 -21.21
CA GLY A 44 1.96 1.48 -20.66
C GLY A 44 2.98 1.67 -19.54
N LEU A 45 3.36 2.92 -19.29
CA LEU A 45 4.11 3.28 -18.08
C LEU A 45 3.15 3.33 -16.89
N ARG A 46 3.57 2.73 -15.78
CA ARG A 46 2.92 2.81 -14.48
C ARG A 46 3.92 3.38 -13.48
N ASP A 47 3.59 4.54 -12.97
CA ASP A 47 4.46 5.32 -12.08
C ASP A 47 4.27 4.90 -10.63
N TYR A 48 5.30 5.12 -9.80
CA TYR A 48 5.26 4.96 -8.36
C TYR A 48 6.30 5.84 -7.68
N GLN A 49 6.07 6.13 -6.38
CA GLN A 49 7.07 6.74 -5.51
C GLN A 49 7.66 5.64 -4.63
N LEU A 50 8.99 5.57 -4.60
CA LEU A 50 9.72 4.66 -3.73
C LEU A 50 10.45 5.45 -2.67
N TYR A 51 10.20 5.16 -1.40
CA TYR A 51 11.03 5.62 -0.31
C TYR A 51 12.01 4.54 0.11
N ILE A 52 13.28 4.90 0.14
CA ILE A 52 14.38 4.05 0.56
C ILE A 52 14.83 4.52 1.94
N PRO A 53 14.75 3.69 2.99
CA PRO A 53 15.11 4.12 4.33
C PRO A 53 16.60 4.45 4.44
N PRO A 54 16.99 5.47 5.23
CA PRO A 54 18.39 5.78 5.48
C PRO A 54 19.13 4.56 6.03
N GLY A 55 20.36 4.34 5.54
CA GLY A 55 21.19 3.23 5.98
C GLY A 55 20.94 1.90 5.29
N TYR A 56 20.02 1.83 4.30
CA TYR A 56 19.91 0.67 3.44
C TYR A 56 21.25 0.36 2.75
N ASN A 57 21.71 -0.89 2.81
CA ASN A 57 23.07 -1.27 2.46
C ASN A 57 23.18 -2.38 1.39
N GLU A 58 22.08 -2.73 0.72
CA GLU A 58 22.03 -3.76 -0.33
C GLU A 58 22.49 -5.19 0.12
N THR A 59 22.61 -5.43 1.42
CA THR A 59 23.02 -6.74 1.95
C THR A 59 21.97 -7.34 2.88
N ASP A 60 21.19 -6.50 3.53
CA ASP A 60 20.19 -6.90 4.51
C ASP A 60 18.79 -6.73 3.90
N PRO A 61 18.06 -7.82 3.62
CA PRO A 61 16.72 -7.73 3.05
C PRO A 61 15.77 -6.99 3.99
N LEU A 62 15.05 -5.99 3.45
CA LEU A 62 14.09 -5.18 4.19
C LEU A 62 12.65 -5.50 3.81
N PRO A 63 11.70 -5.35 4.75
CA PRO A 63 10.27 -5.41 4.48
C PRO A 63 9.86 -4.34 3.47
N VAL A 64 8.70 -4.57 2.83
CA VAL A 64 8.07 -3.60 1.92
C VAL A 64 6.64 -3.34 2.36
N VAL A 65 6.27 -2.07 2.47
CA VAL A 65 4.88 -1.64 2.61
C VAL A 65 4.45 -0.93 1.33
N ILE A 66 3.44 -1.48 0.64
CA ILE A 66 2.80 -0.82 -0.49
C ILE A 66 1.57 -0.09 0.02
N ASN A 67 1.51 1.22 -0.20
CA ASN A 67 0.45 2.08 0.31
C ASN A 67 -0.29 2.79 -0.83
N PHE A 68 -1.59 2.54 -0.94
CA PHE A 68 -2.44 2.93 -2.06
C PHE A 68 -3.25 4.19 -1.73
N GLN A 69 -3.16 5.22 -2.58
CA GLN A 69 -3.97 6.43 -2.47
C GLN A 69 -5.47 6.14 -2.72
N GLY A 70 -6.30 7.05 -2.25
CA GLY A 70 -7.74 7.05 -2.54
C GLY A 70 -8.07 7.41 -3.99
N PHE A 71 -9.36 7.41 -4.30
CA PHE A 71 -9.89 7.82 -5.62
C PHE A 71 -9.44 9.25 -5.98
N ASP A 72 -9.04 9.43 -7.24
CA ASP A 72 -8.55 10.68 -7.84
C ASP A 72 -7.33 11.29 -7.13
N GLY A 73 -6.59 10.48 -6.35
CA GLY A 73 -5.37 10.90 -5.66
C GLY A 73 -4.12 10.81 -6.53
N ASP A 74 -3.17 11.70 -6.30
CA ASP A 74 -1.79 11.61 -6.78
C ASP A 74 -0.93 10.89 -5.75
N ALA A 75 -0.07 9.95 -6.19
CA ALA A 75 0.74 9.12 -5.30
C ALA A 75 1.75 9.94 -4.48
N TYR A 76 2.36 10.97 -5.08
CA TYR A 76 3.32 11.83 -4.38
C TYR A 76 2.63 12.73 -3.36
N GLU A 77 1.52 13.38 -3.75
CA GLU A 77 0.73 14.22 -2.84
C GLU A 77 0.15 13.39 -1.69
N TYR A 78 -0.27 12.16 -1.96
CA TYR A 78 -0.75 11.23 -0.94
C TYR A 78 0.35 10.88 0.06
N LEU A 79 1.57 10.56 -0.44
CA LEU A 79 2.73 10.27 0.40
C LEU A 79 3.02 11.45 1.33
N ILE A 80 3.15 12.68 0.80
CA ILE A 80 3.66 13.82 1.60
C ILE A 80 2.59 14.52 2.43
N ASN A 81 1.30 14.45 2.04
CA ASN A 81 0.24 15.24 2.67
C ASN A 81 -0.81 14.43 3.41
N THR A 82 -0.90 13.11 3.16
CA THR A 82 -1.97 12.29 3.74
C THR A 82 -1.43 11.10 4.53
N SER A 83 -0.45 10.39 4.02
CA SER A 83 0.03 9.13 4.58
C SER A 83 1.56 9.08 4.60
N ASP A 84 2.19 10.05 5.26
CA ASP A 84 3.64 10.09 5.36
C ASP A 84 4.14 9.13 6.46
N MET A 85 4.47 7.92 6.05
CA MET A 85 5.03 6.88 6.95
C MET A 85 6.56 6.89 7.00
N ARG A 86 7.25 7.87 6.39
CA ARG A 86 8.73 7.89 6.31
C ARG A 86 9.41 7.93 7.67
N SER A 87 8.86 8.64 8.65
CA SER A 87 9.40 8.67 10.01
C SER A 87 9.37 7.30 10.69
N ILE A 88 8.36 6.49 10.39
CA ILE A 88 8.21 5.12 10.88
C ILE A 88 9.18 4.20 10.12
N ALA A 89 9.22 4.32 8.79
CA ALA A 89 10.06 3.51 7.92
C ALA A 89 11.57 3.74 8.11
N SER A 90 11.96 4.88 8.71
CA SER A 90 13.36 5.23 8.96
C SER A 90 13.88 4.81 10.34
N VAL A 91 13.08 4.12 11.16
CA VAL A 91 13.52 3.64 12.48
C VAL A 91 14.62 2.61 12.32
N GLU A 92 15.84 2.91 12.81
CA GLU A 92 17.05 2.11 12.58
C GLU A 92 16.92 0.64 13.00
N SER A 93 16.13 0.36 14.03
CA SER A 93 15.93 -1.01 14.52
C SER A 93 15.02 -1.86 13.65
N ASN A 94 14.20 -1.25 12.79
CA ASN A 94 13.24 -1.96 11.95
C ASN A 94 12.84 -1.16 10.69
N PRO A 95 13.81 -0.83 9.82
CA PRO A 95 13.55 -0.05 8.61
C PRO A 95 12.80 -0.87 7.57
N PHE A 96 12.05 -0.18 6.68
CA PHE A 96 11.34 -0.82 5.58
C PHE A 96 11.21 0.12 4.36
N PHE A 97 11.06 -0.46 3.18
CA PHE A 97 10.72 0.30 1.97
C PHE A 97 9.25 0.71 1.99
N LEU A 98 8.98 1.96 1.55
CA LEU A 98 7.61 2.40 1.26
C LEU A 98 7.44 2.56 -0.26
N VAL A 99 6.36 2.01 -0.77
CA VAL A 99 6.01 2.09 -2.19
C VAL A 99 4.62 2.69 -2.31
N TYR A 100 4.51 3.78 -3.05
CA TYR A 100 3.24 4.45 -3.35
C TYR A 100 3.02 4.40 -4.86
N PRO A 101 2.37 3.34 -5.38
CA PRO A 101 2.09 3.24 -6.80
C PRO A 101 0.99 4.22 -7.20
N GLN A 102 0.98 4.66 -8.49
CA GLN A 102 -0.03 5.54 -9.04
C GLN A 102 -1.15 4.75 -9.68
N ALA A 103 -2.39 5.04 -9.28
CA ALA A 103 -3.58 4.48 -9.92
C ALA A 103 -3.69 4.88 -11.39
N GLY A 104 -4.31 4.03 -12.21
CA GLY A 104 -4.62 4.34 -13.59
C GLY A 104 -5.77 5.33 -13.72
N TYR A 105 -5.77 6.12 -14.82
CA TYR A 105 -6.89 7.03 -15.12
C TYR A 105 -8.04 6.25 -15.77
N CYS A 106 -9.18 6.24 -15.12
CA CYS A 106 -10.39 5.56 -15.51
C CYS A 106 -11.54 6.55 -15.73
N ASP A 107 -12.71 6.07 -16.08
CA ASP A 107 -13.88 6.94 -16.30
C ASP A 107 -14.20 7.76 -15.04
N GLY A 108 -13.76 9.01 -15.04
CA GLY A 108 -14.06 10.00 -13.99
C GLY A 108 -12.96 10.27 -12.98
N GLY A 109 -11.75 9.67 -13.10
CA GLY A 109 -10.61 9.97 -12.23
C GLY A 109 -9.60 8.83 -12.12
N LEU A 110 -8.60 9.01 -11.29
CA LEU A 110 -7.60 8.01 -10.96
C LEU A 110 -8.20 6.97 -9.99
N ALA A 111 -8.21 5.69 -10.36
CA ALA A 111 -8.83 4.65 -9.55
C ALA A 111 -8.09 3.32 -9.61
N TRP A 112 -8.14 2.59 -8.51
CA TRP A 112 -7.69 1.21 -8.39
C TRP A 112 -8.80 0.23 -8.75
N ASN A 113 -8.42 -0.86 -9.42
CA ASN A 113 -9.27 -1.99 -9.70
C ASN A 113 -8.87 -3.20 -8.83
N PRO A 114 -9.54 -3.43 -7.68
CA PRO A 114 -9.25 -4.55 -6.78
C PRO A 114 -9.89 -5.87 -7.18
N CYS A 115 -10.68 -5.90 -8.27
CA CYS A 115 -11.44 -7.06 -8.72
C CYS A 115 -10.96 -7.54 -10.09
N GLU A 116 -11.50 -8.67 -10.57
CA GLU A 116 -11.32 -9.05 -11.95
C GLU A 116 -11.99 -8.06 -12.92
N LEU A 117 -11.43 -7.98 -14.15
CA LEU A 117 -11.99 -7.14 -15.21
C LEU A 117 -13.47 -7.50 -15.44
N GLY A 118 -14.35 -6.51 -15.29
CA GLY A 118 -15.78 -6.64 -15.53
C GLY A 118 -16.67 -6.68 -14.27
N GLY A 119 -16.11 -6.55 -13.06
CA GLY A 119 -16.88 -6.26 -11.84
C GLY A 119 -17.45 -4.84 -11.84
N ASP A 120 -18.14 -4.44 -10.76
CA ASP A 120 -18.68 -3.08 -10.56
C ASP A 120 -17.58 -2.01 -10.38
N ASN A 121 -16.45 -2.21 -11.03
CA ASN A 121 -15.28 -1.34 -10.97
C ASN A 121 -15.39 -0.18 -11.94
N LYS A 122 -14.94 0.97 -11.50
CA LYS A 122 -14.81 2.16 -12.34
C LYS A 122 -13.62 2.09 -13.29
N CYS A 123 -12.79 1.03 -13.21
CA CYS A 123 -11.50 0.94 -13.85
C CYS A 123 -11.32 -0.37 -14.59
N TYR A 124 -10.56 -0.34 -15.70
CA TYR A 124 -10.30 -1.50 -16.56
C TYR A 124 -8.85 -1.99 -16.48
N PHE A 125 -8.02 -1.38 -15.63
CA PHE A 125 -6.63 -1.80 -15.45
C PHE A 125 -6.57 -3.11 -14.65
N ASN A 126 -5.64 -3.98 -15.00
CA ASN A 126 -5.30 -5.15 -14.20
C ASN A 126 -4.32 -4.76 -13.10
N ASP A 127 -4.83 -4.09 -12.05
CA ASP A 127 -3.98 -3.54 -11.00
C ASP A 127 -3.39 -4.61 -10.09
N ILE A 128 -4.05 -5.75 -9.92
CA ILE A 128 -3.46 -6.89 -9.17
C ILE A 128 -2.16 -7.33 -9.86
N ASP A 129 -2.21 -7.60 -11.16
CA ASP A 129 -1.04 -8.03 -11.95
C ASP A 129 0.04 -6.93 -12.04
N PHE A 130 -0.38 -5.65 -12.10
CA PHE A 130 0.56 -4.53 -12.02
C PHE A 130 1.37 -4.55 -10.71
N ILE A 131 0.74 -4.79 -9.57
CA ILE A 131 1.43 -4.83 -8.29
C ILE A 131 2.33 -6.06 -8.19
N GLU A 132 1.93 -7.21 -8.74
CA GLU A 132 2.82 -8.38 -8.86
C GLU A 132 4.07 -8.06 -9.67
N ALA A 133 3.90 -7.44 -10.85
CA ALA A 133 5.01 -7.03 -11.71
C ALA A 133 5.90 -5.96 -11.06
N LEU A 134 5.31 -5.04 -10.29
CA LEU A 134 6.04 -4.04 -9.53
C LEU A 134 6.93 -4.68 -8.45
N LEU A 135 6.40 -5.64 -7.70
CA LEU A 135 7.16 -6.39 -6.70
C LEU A 135 8.30 -7.19 -7.33
N ASP A 136 8.08 -7.79 -8.51
CA ASP A 136 9.14 -8.47 -9.26
C ASP A 136 10.25 -7.50 -9.67
N SER A 137 9.89 -6.32 -10.19
CA SER A 137 10.84 -5.27 -10.56
C SER A 137 11.65 -4.78 -9.36
N LEU A 138 11.00 -4.53 -8.23
CA LEU A 138 11.67 -4.12 -6.99
C LEU A 138 12.63 -5.20 -6.47
N SER A 139 12.25 -6.47 -6.54
CA SER A 139 13.08 -7.61 -6.11
C SER A 139 14.32 -7.83 -6.98
N ILE A 140 14.34 -7.29 -8.21
CA ILE A 140 15.54 -7.29 -9.08
C ILE A 140 16.52 -6.19 -8.67
N GLU A 141 16.01 -5.05 -8.22
CA GLU A 141 16.80 -3.85 -7.93
C GLU A 141 17.25 -3.77 -6.46
N PHE A 142 16.45 -4.32 -5.54
CA PHE A 142 16.68 -4.20 -4.10
C PHE A 142 16.62 -5.55 -3.40
N GLU A 143 17.37 -5.69 -2.31
CA GLU A 143 17.25 -6.83 -1.39
C GLU A 143 15.97 -6.67 -0.55
N ILE A 144 14.91 -7.31 -1.00
CA ILE A 144 13.59 -7.32 -0.36
C ILE A 144 13.41 -8.60 0.44
N ASP A 145 12.91 -8.46 1.67
CA ASP A 145 12.42 -9.61 2.43
C ASP A 145 11.05 -10.04 1.89
N SER A 146 11.07 -11.01 0.99
CA SER A 146 9.86 -11.52 0.34
C SER A 146 8.85 -12.17 1.29
N SER A 147 9.26 -12.46 2.52
CA SER A 147 8.34 -12.96 3.56
C SER A 147 7.62 -11.85 4.30
N ARG A 148 8.07 -10.59 4.16
CA ARG A 148 7.52 -9.41 4.87
C ARG A 148 7.11 -8.32 3.89
N ILE A 149 6.13 -8.63 3.05
CA ILE A 149 5.50 -7.67 2.13
C ILE A 149 4.08 -7.41 2.60
N TYR A 150 3.71 -6.13 2.71
CA TYR A 150 2.44 -5.70 3.25
C TYR A 150 1.74 -4.73 2.31
N ALA A 151 0.41 -4.73 2.32
CA ALA A 151 -0.40 -3.80 1.55
C ALA A 151 -1.34 -3.02 2.46
N CYS A 152 -1.39 -1.72 2.30
CA CYS A 152 -2.42 -0.88 2.93
C CYS A 152 -2.87 0.24 2.00
N GLY A 153 -3.95 0.90 2.35
CA GLY A 153 -4.39 2.05 1.57
C GLY A 153 -5.63 2.73 2.14
N TYR A 154 -5.92 3.89 1.58
CA TYR A 154 -7.01 4.75 1.97
C TYR A 154 -8.16 4.72 0.96
N SER A 155 -9.42 4.62 1.44
CA SER A 155 -10.60 4.70 0.59
C SER A 155 -10.56 3.63 -0.54
N ASN A 156 -10.52 4.05 -1.81
CA ASN A 156 -10.34 3.15 -2.96
C ASN A 156 -9.00 2.38 -2.88
N GLY A 157 -7.95 2.98 -2.31
CA GLY A 157 -6.69 2.27 -2.02
C GLY A 157 -6.84 1.19 -0.95
N GLY A 158 -7.69 1.39 0.05
CA GLY A 158 -8.06 0.36 1.02
C GLY A 158 -8.80 -0.81 0.38
N MET A 159 -9.65 -0.52 -0.63
CA MET A 159 -10.28 -1.57 -1.45
C MET A 159 -9.24 -2.39 -2.21
N MET A 160 -8.20 -1.72 -2.76
CA MET A 160 -7.10 -2.38 -3.47
C MET A 160 -6.31 -3.29 -2.54
N ALA A 161 -5.96 -2.83 -1.35
CA ALA A 161 -5.25 -3.66 -0.35
C ALA A 161 -6.05 -4.92 0.02
N MET A 162 -7.38 -4.80 0.20
CA MET A 162 -8.24 -5.96 0.45
C MET A 162 -8.30 -6.91 -0.75
N GLY A 163 -8.33 -6.39 -1.98
CA GLY A 163 -8.26 -7.20 -3.22
C GLY A 163 -6.97 -8.01 -3.31
N LEU A 164 -5.82 -7.39 -2.99
CA LEU A 164 -4.53 -8.08 -2.94
C LEU A 164 -4.52 -9.18 -1.87
N GLY A 165 -5.09 -8.92 -0.68
CA GLY A 165 -5.20 -9.94 0.38
C GLY A 165 -6.03 -11.16 -0.03
N MET A 166 -6.97 -11.01 -0.97
CA MET A 166 -7.77 -12.13 -1.49
C MET A 166 -7.11 -12.86 -2.67
N LYS A 167 -6.34 -12.16 -3.51
CA LYS A 167 -5.93 -12.63 -4.84
C LYS A 167 -4.43 -12.89 -4.99
N SER A 168 -3.60 -12.41 -4.06
CA SER A 168 -2.15 -12.56 -4.10
C SER A 168 -1.62 -13.33 -2.89
N ASP A 169 -0.67 -14.22 -3.13
CA ASP A 169 -0.01 -14.98 -2.07
C ASP A 169 1.26 -14.30 -1.53
N ARG A 170 1.60 -13.12 -2.05
CA ARG A 170 2.85 -12.40 -1.71
C ARG A 170 2.75 -11.55 -0.44
N PHE A 171 1.55 -11.25 0.05
CA PHE A 171 1.38 -10.31 1.17
C PHE A 171 1.25 -11.05 2.50
N ALA A 172 2.09 -10.72 3.47
CA ALA A 172 2.06 -11.26 4.81
C ALA A 172 0.87 -10.72 5.64
N ALA A 173 0.43 -9.50 5.38
CA ALA A 173 -0.75 -8.89 5.99
C ALA A 173 -1.31 -7.75 5.12
N VAL A 174 -2.59 -7.38 5.33
CA VAL A 174 -3.24 -6.28 4.62
C VAL A 174 -3.99 -5.34 5.57
N GLY A 175 -4.07 -4.05 5.18
CA GLY A 175 -4.75 -3.01 5.96
C GLY A 175 -5.64 -2.11 5.10
N SER A 176 -6.84 -1.81 5.58
CA SER A 176 -7.77 -0.90 4.93
C SER A 176 -8.15 0.26 5.84
N VAL A 177 -7.95 1.48 5.37
CA VAL A 177 -8.33 2.71 6.07
C VAL A 177 -9.48 3.35 5.33
N SER A 178 -10.63 3.49 6.00
CA SER A 178 -11.86 4.04 5.41
C SER A 178 -12.20 3.42 4.04
N GLY A 179 -11.88 2.13 3.84
CA GLY A 179 -12.14 1.41 2.59
C GLY A 179 -13.39 0.56 2.66
N ALA A 180 -13.82 0.05 1.51
CA ALA A 180 -14.86 -0.96 1.40
C ALA A 180 -14.29 -2.24 0.77
N MET A 181 -15.00 -3.35 0.86
CA MET A 181 -14.63 -4.60 0.21
C MET A 181 -15.54 -4.82 -1.00
N LEU A 182 -14.96 -4.81 -2.20
CA LEU A 182 -15.70 -4.94 -3.46
C LEU A 182 -15.83 -6.38 -3.94
N ASP A 183 -15.01 -7.27 -3.42
CA ASP A 183 -15.01 -8.69 -3.74
C ASP A 183 -15.05 -9.51 -2.43
N ARG A 184 -15.33 -10.81 -2.55
CA ARG A 184 -15.37 -11.79 -1.44
C ARG A 184 -14.78 -13.13 -1.87
N GLU A 185 -13.74 -13.07 -2.67
CA GLU A 185 -12.98 -14.25 -3.02
C GLU A 185 -12.24 -14.79 -1.78
N THR A 186 -12.34 -16.08 -1.56
CA THR A 186 -11.63 -16.72 -0.44
C THR A 186 -10.15 -16.83 -0.78
N PRO A 187 -9.25 -16.23 0.00
CA PRO A 187 -7.81 -16.35 -0.24
C PRO A 187 -7.34 -17.80 -0.09
N SER A 188 -6.20 -18.11 -0.69
CA SER A 188 -5.57 -19.43 -0.65
C SER A 188 -5.07 -19.84 0.76
N ARG A 189 -4.88 -18.84 1.64
CA ARG A 189 -4.40 -18.99 3.01
C ARG A 189 -5.04 -17.95 3.94
N PRO A 190 -4.99 -18.17 5.27
CA PRO A 190 -5.37 -17.15 6.24
C PRO A 190 -4.57 -15.85 6.01
N MET A 191 -5.26 -14.70 6.08
CA MET A 191 -4.69 -13.38 5.81
C MET A 191 -4.87 -12.46 7.02
N PRO A 192 -3.80 -12.13 7.74
CA PRO A 192 -3.85 -11.11 8.79
C PRO A 192 -4.41 -9.80 8.25
N THR A 193 -5.45 -9.28 8.88
CA THR A 193 -6.20 -8.14 8.31
C THR A 193 -6.50 -7.09 9.38
N ILE A 194 -6.18 -5.83 9.06
CA ILE A 194 -6.56 -4.68 9.91
C ILE A 194 -7.49 -3.74 9.14
N ILE A 195 -8.56 -3.29 9.82
CA ILE A 195 -9.56 -2.35 9.29
C ILE A 195 -9.65 -1.15 10.21
N ILE A 196 -9.43 0.05 9.69
CA ILE A 196 -9.54 1.31 10.43
C ILE A 196 -10.64 2.13 9.78
N HIS A 197 -11.70 2.51 10.54
CA HIS A 197 -12.85 3.18 9.94
C HIS A 197 -13.59 4.09 10.93
N GLY A 198 -13.99 5.27 10.44
CA GLY A 198 -14.77 6.25 11.20
C GLY A 198 -16.28 5.97 11.18
N THR A 199 -16.96 6.17 12.32
CA THR A 199 -18.42 5.88 12.42
C THR A 199 -19.29 6.90 11.71
N LEU A 200 -18.78 8.11 11.43
CA LEU A 200 -19.44 9.17 10.66
C LEU A 200 -18.83 9.36 9.27
N ASP A 201 -18.25 8.29 8.70
CA ASP A 201 -17.79 8.31 7.31
C ASP A 201 -19.00 8.48 6.37
N GLU A 202 -19.07 9.62 5.68
CA GLU A 202 -20.17 9.96 4.76
C GLU A 202 -19.89 9.45 3.34
N SER A 203 -18.62 9.17 2.98
CA SER A 203 -18.22 8.67 1.66
C SER A 203 -18.43 7.17 1.53
N LEU A 204 -17.95 6.42 2.54
CA LEU A 204 -18.12 4.98 2.67
C LEU A 204 -18.76 4.67 4.04
N PRO A 205 -20.08 4.77 4.16
CA PRO A 205 -20.78 4.71 5.45
C PRO A 205 -20.45 3.44 6.23
N TYR A 206 -20.14 3.61 7.52
CA TYR A 206 -19.81 2.52 8.44
C TYR A 206 -20.87 1.40 8.46
N ALA A 207 -22.14 1.78 8.41
CA ALA A 207 -23.27 0.84 8.34
C ALA A 207 -23.49 0.23 6.94
N GLY A 208 -22.69 0.66 5.95
CA GLY A 208 -22.92 0.31 4.55
C GLY A 208 -24.09 1.08 3.92
N ASN A 209 -24.31 0.84 2.64
CA ASN A 209 -25.43 1.39 1.87
C ASN A 209 -25.81 0.44 0.71
N SER A 210 -26.58 0.93 -0.27
CA SER A 210 -26.98 0.12 -1.44
C SER A 210 -25.81 -0.27 -2.37
N PHE A 211 -24.63 0.37 -2.23
CA PHE A 211 -23.44 0.14 -3.08
C PHE A 211 -22.33 -0.58 -2.33
N TYR A 212 -22.19 -0.35 -1.03
CA TYR A 212 -21.09 -0.85 -0.22
C TYR A 212 -21.58 -1.62 1.00
N ASN A 213 -20.92 -2.73 1.28
CA ASN A 213 -21.15 -3.51 2.49
C ASN A 213 -20.73 -2.71 3.74
N SER A 214 -21.38 -2.99 4.87
CA SER A 214 -20.98 -2.42 6.15
C SER A 214 -19.55 -2.85 6.55
N VAL A 215 -18.91 -2.07 7.40
CA VAL A 215 -17.62 -2.43 8.02
C VAL A 215 -17.73 -3.74 8.78
N GLN A 216 -18.82 -3.97 9.51
CA GLN A 216 -19.05 -5.25 10.21
C GLN A 216 -19.06 -6.43 9.22
N SER A 217 -19.66 -6.28 8.06
CA SER A 217 -19.70 -7.35 7.04
C SER A 217 -18.30 -7.67 6.46
N GLN A 218 -17.40 -6.69 6.41
CA GLN A 218 -16.00 -6.90 6.03
C GLN A 218 -15.26 -7.67 7.14
N ILE A 219 -15.46 -7.27 8.40
CA ILE A 219 -14.89 -7.96 9.57
C ILE A 219 -15.35 -9.41 9.61
N ASP A 220 -16.66 -9.65 9.48
CA ASP A 220 -17.24 -11.01 9.51
C ASP A 220 -16.66 -11.90 8.42
N PHE A 221 -16.40 -11.35 7.23
CA PHE A 221 -15.75 -12.08 6.15
C PHE A 221 -14.36 -12.56 6.56
N TRP A 222 -13.49 -11.65 7.05
CA TRP A 222 -12.13 -11.99 7.41
C TRP A 222 -12.04 -12.87 8.67
N VAL A 223 -12.92 -12.68 9.64
CA VAL A 223 -13.08 -13.56 10.81
C VAL A 223 -13.38 -15.00 10.38
N ASN A 224 -14.32 -15.16 9.43
CA ASN A 224 -14.67 -16.47 8.90
C ASN A 224 -13.55 -17.12 8.08
N VAL A 225 -12.91 -16.33 7.20
CA VAL A 225 -11.81 -16.81 6.34
C VAL A 225 -10.61 -17.24 7.17
N ASN A 226 -10.28 -16.47 8.19
CA ASN A 226 -9.14 -16.71 9.06
C ASN A 226 -9.44 -17.69 10.20
N ASN A 227 -10.69 -18.12 10.36
CA ASN A 227 -11.14 -18.99 11.45
C ASN A 227 -10.75 -18.47 12.85
N THR A 228 -10.79 -17.13 13.03
CA THR A 228 -10.49 -16.50 14.32
C THR A 228 -11.64 -16.68 15.31
N ASP A 229 -11.40 -16.37 16.59
CA ASP A 229 -12.47 -16.24 17.58
C ASP A 229 -13.53 -15.27 17.07
N SER A 230 -14.81 -15.63 17.18
CA SER A 230 -15.93 -14.79 16.77
C SER A 230 -16.26 -13.68 17.77
N ILE A 231 -15.74 -13.77 19.00
CA ILE A 231 -15.91 -12.77 20.06
C ILE A 231 -14.57 -12.07 20.25
N PRO A 232 -14.46 -10.77 19.92
CA PRO A 232 -13.21 -10.04 20.04
C PRO A 232 -12.85 -9.69 21.47
N LEU A 233 -11.57 -9.50 21.73
CA LEU A 233 -11.11 -8.68 22.84
C LEU A 233 -11.32 -7.22 22.46
N VAL A 234 -11.91 -6.43 23.35
CA VAL A 234 -12.20 -5.02 23.09
C VAL A 234 -11.50 -4.15 24.11
N SER A 235 -10.79 -3.14 23.63
CA SER A 235 -10.31 -2.01 24.43
C SER A 235 -10.84 -0.70 23.84
N SER A 236 -10.99 0.31 24.66
CA SER A 236 -11.43 1.65 24.23
C SER A 236 -10.54 2.68 24.85
N GLU A 237 -10.12 3.63 24.04
CA GLU A 237 -9.23 4.70 24.45
C GLU A 237 -9.73 6.04 23.94
N THR A 238 -9.53 7.08 24.72
CA THR A 238 -9.89 8.45 24.32
C THR A 238 -8.63 9.30 24.36
N SER A 239 -8.26 9.85 23.21
CA SER A 239 -7.10 10.72 23.07
C SER A 239 -7.29 12.02 23.88
N PRO A 240 -6.20 12.74 24.19
CA PRO A 240 -6.28 14.05 24.84
C PRO A 240 -7.13 15.09 24.10
N TYR A 241 -7.42 14.85 22.82
CA TYR A 241 -8.27 15.70 21.96
C TYR A 241 -9.72 15.25 21.90
N GLY A 242 -10.10 14.27 22.72
CA GLY A 242 -11.49 13.80 22.84
C GLY A 242 -11.92 12.82 21.73
N ILE A 243 -10.97 12.26 20.99
CA ILE A 243 -11.29 11.23 20.00
C ILE A 243 -11.25 9.87 20.67
N THR A 244 -12.38 9.17 20.61
CA THR A 244 -12.49 7.82 21.14
C THR A 244 -12.29 6.80 20.03
N THR A 245 -11.43 5.83 20.28
CA THR A 245 -11.19 4.71 19.38
C THR A 245 -11.41 3.41 20.14
N ASP A 246 -12.30 2.57 19.61
CA ASP A 246 -12.50 1.22 20.09
C ASP A 246 -11.66 0.28 19.25
N HIS A 247 -10.81 -0.55 19.88
CA HIS A 247 -9.97 -1.55 19.23
C HIS A 247 -10.53 -2.95 19.49
N TYR A 248 -10.98 -3.61 18.44
CA TYR A 248 -11.51 -4.98 18.43
C TYR A 248 -10.43 -5.91 17.88
N ARG A 249 -10.10 -6.97 18.62
CA ARG A 249 -9.11 -7.96 18.22
C ARG A 249 -9.74 -9.34 18.21
N TYR A 250 -9.88 -9.91 17.01
CA TYR A 250 -10.34 -11.29 16.77
C TYR A 250 -9.09 -12.16 16.62
N LEU A 251 -8.77 -12.93 17.64
CA LEU A 251 -7.52 -13.66 17.78
C LEU A 251 -7.68 -15.16 17.47
N ASN A 252 -6.60 -15.91 17.62
CA ASN A 252 -6.55 -17.36 17.51
C ASN A 252 -7.02 -17.91 16.14
N GLY A 253 -6.77 -17.18 15.07
CA GLY A 253 -7.01 -17.66 13.71
C GLY A 253 -6.04 -18.76 13.31
N ASP A 254 -6.32 -19.43 12.20
CA ASP A 254 -5.42 -20.42 11.61
C ASP A 254 -4.05 -19.78 11.35
N ASN A 255 -2.96 -20.47 11.68
CA ASN A 255 -1.58 -19.96 11.63
C ASN A 255 -1.33 -18.72 12.51
N ASP A 256 -2.03 -18.60 13.64
CA ASP A 256 -1.91 -17.50 14.60
C ASP A 256 -2.23 -16.09 14.02
N VAL A 257 -2.99 -16.02 12.93
CA VAL A 257 -3.42 -14.75 12.37
C VAL A 257 -4.52 -14.10 13.21
N SER A 258 -4.65 -12.77 13.09
CA SER A 258 -5.75 -12.02 13.68
C SER A 258 -6.48 -11.16 12.66
N VAL A 259 -7.70 -10.77 13.03
CA VAL A 259 -8.44 -9.68 12.40
C VAL A 259 -8.59 -8.58 13.43
N GLU A 260 -8.13 -7.36 13.09
CA GLU A 260 -8.22 -6.22 13.99
C GLU A 260 -9.05 -5.09 13.39
N HIS A 261 -9.82 -4.44 14.24
CA HIS A 261 -10.63 -3.31 13.81
C HIS A 261 -10.49 -2.14 14.77
N TYR A 262 -10.04 -1.01 14.25
CA TYR A 262 -10.04 0.27 14.92
C TYR A 262 -11.27 1.07 14.49
N LYS A 263 -12.24 1.16 15.39
CA LYS A 263 -13.48 1.90 15.20
C LYS A 263 -13.34 3.29 15.80
N ILE A 264 -13.27 4.29 14.93
CA ILE A 264 -13.09 5.67 15.35
C ILE A 264 -14.46 6.31 15.56
N ILE A 265 -14.82 6.55 16.83
CA ILE A 265 -16.11 7.13 17.18
C ILE A 265 -16.17 8.57 16.67
N ASP A 266 -17.26 8.89 15.97
CA ASP A 266 -17.50 10.17 15.31
C ASP A 266 -16.43 10.57 14.28
N GLY A 267 -15.53 9.62 13.88
CA GLY A 267 -14.57 9.81 12.82
C GLY A 267 -15.22 9.83 11.45
N GLY A 268 -14.73 10.72 10.56
CA GLY A 268 -15.16 10.82 9.17
C GLY A 268 -14.32 9.96 8.22
N HIS A 269 -14.36 10.31 6.92
CA HIS A 269 -13.59 9.67 5.85
C HIS A 269 -12.17 10.24 5.81
N VAL A 270 -11.25 9.73 6.64
CA VAL A 270 -9.89 10.28 6.80
C VAL A 270 -8.84 9.21 7.03
N TRP A 271 -7.63 9.47 6.53
CA TRP A 271 -6.39 8.90 7.04
C TRP A 271 -5.84 9.85 8.09
N ARG A 272 -5.56 9.39 9.28
CA ARG A 272 -5.08 10.24 10.36
C ARG A 272 -3.56 10.26 10.41
N MET A 273 -3.00 11.47 10.45
CA MET A 273 -1.59 11.70 10.77
C MET A 273 -1.47 12.58 12.01
N ASP A 274 -0.60 12.20 12.93
CA ASP A 274 -0.38 12.89 14.19
C ASP A 274 -0.03 14.38 14.01
N GLN A 275 0.83 14.71 13.06
CA GLN A 275 1.41 16.05 12.96
C GLN A 275 0.49 17.12 12.34
N GLN A 276 -0.53 16.76 11.59
CA GLN A 276 -1.37 17.73 10.87
C GLN A 276 -2.70 18.03 11.55
N ILE A 277 -3.26 17.06 12.25
CA ILE A 277 -4.61 17.20 12.84
C ILE A 277 -4.53 17.15 14.37
N TYR A 278 -3.54 16.46 14.93
CA TYR A 278 -3.41 16.22 16.36
C TYR A 278 -1.94 16.36 16.80
N PRO A 279 -1.48 17.55 17.23
CA PRO A 279 -0.13 17.73 17.72
C PRO A 279 0.12 17.06 19.10
N SER A 280 -0.53 15.94 19.36
CA SER A 280 -0.50 15.25 20.67
C SER A 280 0.76 14.43 20.89
N GLY A 281 1.43 14.00 19.81
CA GLY A 281 2.50 13.02 19.93
C GLY A 281 2.01 11.68 20.55
N ASN A 282 0.70 11.38 20.47
CA ASN A 282 0.18 10.11 20.91
C ASN A 282 0.25 9.10 19.76
N PRO A 283 1.07 8.04 19.84
CA PRO A 283 1.23 7.03 18.79
C PRO A 283 -0.09 6.40 18.33
N GLU A 284 -1.08 6.32 19.20
CA GLU A 284 -2.37 5.69 18.90
C GLU A 284 -3.25 6.49 17.95
N ASP A 285 -2.92 7.77 17.71
CA ASP A 285 -3.61 8.62 16.75
C ASP A 285 -2.98 8.53 15.35
N ASP A 286 -1.81 7.91 15.19
CA ASP A 286 -1.13 7.75 13.90
C ASP A 286 -1.53 6.44 13.22
N THR A 287 -2.33 6.57 12.16
CA THR A 287 -2.79 5.42 11.35
C THR A 287 -1.63 4.63 10.75
N GLY A 288 -0.55 5.30 10.35
CA GLY A 288 0.63 4.64 9.80
C GLY A 288 1.34 3.77 10.83
N LEU A 289 1.48 4.26 12.06
CA LEU A 289 2.10 3.52 13.16
C LEU A 289 1.24 2.31 13.55
N ILE A 290 -0.07 2.48 13.70
CA ILE A 290 -1.02 1.38 13.98
C ILE A 290 -0.91 0.28 12.92
N LEU A 291 -0.83 0.66 11.64
CA LEU A 291 -0.65 -0.29 10.53
C LEU A 291 0.68 -1.02 10.63
N TRP A 292 1.79 -0.29 10.89
CA TRP A 292 3.10 -0.89 10.99
C TRP A 292 3.22 -1.85 12.19
N GLU A 293 2.76 -1.46 13.37
CA GLU A 293 2.72 -2.32 14.56
C GLU A 293 1.84 -3.56 14.38
N PHE A 294 0.84 -3.49 13.52
CA PHE A 294 0.09 -4.68 13.10
C PHE A 294 0.92 -5.55 12.15
N PHE A 295 1.50 -4.96 11.10
CA PHE A 295 2.19 -5.69 10.03
C PHE A 295 3.44 -6.42 10.51
N GLU A 296 4.28 -5.77 11.31
CA GLU A 296 5.58 -6.33 11.75
C GLU A 296 5.46 -7.65 12.54
N ARG A 297 4.26 -8.00 12.98
CA ARG A 297 3.96 -9.26 13.68
C ARG A 297 3.83 -10.46 12.74
N TYR A 298 3.72 -10.24 11.43
CA TYR A 298 3.40 -11.28 10.46
C TYR A 298 4.48 -11.42 9.39
N SER A 299 4.71 -12.67 9.01
CA SER A 299 5.54 -13.06 7.86
C SER A 299 4.93 -14.29 7.18
N LEU A 300 5.28 -14.49 5.90
CA LEU A 300 4.89 -15.68 5.12
C LEU A 300 5.58 -16.94 5.62
#